data_103d01259e584d2ee4d6f6bca337dda0
#
_entry.id   103d01259e584d2ee4d6f6bca337dda0
#
_cell.length_a   1.000
_cell.length_b   1.000
_cell.length_c   1.000
_cell.angle_alpha   90.00
_cell.angle_beta   90.00
_cell.angle_gamma   90.00
#
_symmetry.space_group_name_H-M   'P 1'
#
loop_
_entity.id
_entity.type
_entity.pdbx_description
1 polymer ?
#
loop_
_entity_poly.entity_id
_entity_poly.type
_entity_poly.pdbx_seq_one_letter_code
_entity_poly.pdbx_strand_id
1 'polypeptide(L)'
;ASDVYKRQVLDTANPLIEIIGEEIDKLYLDKIKTISIDPDVIQRQKDMKIVYTPIHGTGMMLIPRSLQLWGFENVNTVPEQMVKDGNFPTLVSPNPENAEALSMAIALAKKIDADIVMASDPDADRVGMACKDDKGEWVLINGNQTCLIFLYYIIKNRIAMGKMQPNDFIVKTIVTTELIKAVADKNKIEMRDCYTGFKWIAREIRLSEGKQQYIGGGEESYGFLAEDFVRDKDAVSACTLLAEICAWAKDQGKTLFEVLLDIYVEYGFSKETTVNVVKPGKSGAEEIKAMMENFRSNPPREIGGSKVVLVKDFKTLKVTDGNGNITEIDMPEASNVLQYFTEDGTKISVRPSGTEPKIKFYVEVKGEMGCHKCFDAANAAAEEKVEAVRKSLGI
;
A
#
# COMPACT_ATOMS: atom_id res chain seq x y z
N ALA A 1 0.15 33.78 -2.33
CA ALA A 1 -0.43 32.72 -1.47
C ALA A 1 -1.28 33.29 -0.34
N SER A 2 -0.83 34.33 0.36
CA SER A 2 -1.61 34.94 1.47
C SER A 2 -2.95 35.55 1.06
N ASP A 3 -3.11 36.00 -0.19
CA ASP A 3 -4.37 36.57 -0.70
C ASP A 3 -5.43 35.54 -1.05
N VAL A 4 -5.04 34.29 -1.36
CA VAL A 4 -5.99 33.22 -1.64
C VAL A 4 -6.75 32.85 -0.37
N TYR A 5 -6.08 32.75 0.77
CA TYR A 5 -6.71 32.42 2.05
C TYR A 5 -7.61 33.53 2.63
N LYS A 6 -7.40 34.79 2.24
CA LYS A 6 -8.24 35.94 2.66
C LYS A 6 -9.58 36.01 1.92
N ARG A 7 -9.76 35.24 0.86
CA ARG A 7 -10.99 35.25 0.02
C ARG A 7 -11.84 34.00 0.19
N GLN A 8 -11.63 33.26 1.26
CA GLN A 8 -12.48 32.09 1.54
C GLN A 8 -13.91 32.53 1.82
N VAL A 9 -14.84 31.89 1.13
CA VAL A 9 -16.28 32.08 1.36
C VAL A 9 -16.72 30.93 2.25
N LEU A 10 -17.10 31.22 3.48
CA LEU A 10 -17.60 30.23 4.45
C LEU A 10 -19.14 30.19 4.49
N ASP A 11 -19.81 31.04 3.76
CA ASP A 11 -21.27 31.09 3.67
C ASP A 11 -21.74 30.04 2.65
N THR A 12 -22.34 28.96 3.13
CA THR A 12 -22.94 27.93 2.31
C THR A 12 -24.15 28.38 1.50
N ALA A 13 -24.72 29.54 1.79
CA ALA A 13 -25.79 30.17 1.00
C ALA A 13 -25.26 30.87 -0.26
N ASN A 14 -23.95 30.95 -0.46
CA ASN A 14 -23.38 31.58 -1.65
C ASN A 14 -23.79 30.77 -2.91
N PRO A 15 -24.38 31.41 -3.95
CA PRO A 15 -24.87 30.72 -5.15
C PRO A 15 -23.78 30.08 -6.01
N LEU A 16 -22.50 30.32 -5.72
CA LEU A 16 -21.36 29.61 -6.34
C LEU A 16 -20.96 28.35 -5.62
N ILE A 17 -21.62 28.01 -4.48
CA ILE A 17 -21.37 26.83 -3.71
C ILE A 17 -22.57 25.90 -3.90
N GLU A 18 -22.34 24.74 -4.49
CA GLU A 18 -23.30 23.66 -4.60
C GLU A 18 -22.89 22.50 -3.68
N ILE A 19 -23.80 22.10 -2.80
CA ILE A 19 -23.60 20.93 -1.92
C ILE A 19 -24.10 19.70 -2.69
N ILE A 20 -23.15 18.88 -3.17
CA ILE A 20 -23.45 17.58 -3.71
C ILE A 20 -23.76 16.61 -2.56
N GLY A 21 -24.88 15.93 -2.62
CA GLY A 21 -25.37 15.10 -1.52
C GLY A 21 -25.64 13.66 -1.94
N GLU A 22 -26.72 13.11 -1.40
CA GLU A 22 -27.10 11.69 -1.52
C GLU A 22 -27.14 11.15 -2.96
N GLU A 23 -27.49 11.97 -3.95
CA GLU A 23 -27.51 11.55 -5.35
C GLU A 23 -26.12 11.14 -5.84
N ILE A 24 -25.11 11.97 -5.54
CA ILE A 24 -23.72 11.69 -5.93
C ILE A 24 -23.14 10.55 -5.09
N ASP A 25 -23.42 10.52 -3.79
CA ASP A 25 -23.03 9.39 -2.94
C ASP A 25 -23.54 8.07 -3.51
N LYS A 26 -24.81 8.03 -3.93
CA LYS A 26 -25.42 6.84 -4.52
C LYS A 26 -24.73 6.42 -5.82
N LEU A 27 -24.49 7.36 -6.73
CA LEU A 27 -23.82 7.07 -8.01
C LEU A 27 -22.42 6.48 -7.77
N TYR A 28 -21.69 7.07 -6.83
CA TYR A 28 -20.35 6.62 -6.45
C TYR A 28 -20.38 5.22 -5.81
N LEU A 29 -21.25 4.98 -4.84
CA LEU A 29 -21.39 3.68 -4.18
C LEU A 29 -21.88 2.58 -5.13
N ASP A 30 -22.81 2.91 -6.04
CA ASP A 30 -23.26 2.00 -7.10
C ASP A 30 -22.08 1.63 -8.03
N LYS A 31 -21.18 2.60 -8.33
CA LYS A 31 -19.98 2.35 -9.11
C LYS A 31 -18.99 1.46 -8.36
N ILE A 32 -18.74 1.73 -7.07
CA ILE A 32 -17.88 0.87 -6.23
C ILE A 32 -18.40 -0.57 -6.23
N LYS A 33 -19.71 -0.78 -6.20
CA LYS A 33 -20.27 -2.13 -6.21
C LYS A 33 -19.88 -2.94 -7.45
N THR A 34 -19.55 -2.29 -8.55
CA THR A 34 -19.13 -2.99 -9.79
C THR A 34 -17.73 -3.57 -9.74
N ILE A 35 -16.90 -3.19 -8.78
CA ILE A 35 -15.53 -3.73 -8.64
C ILE A 35 -15.51 -5.09 -7.94
N SER A 36 -16.62 -5.54 -7.34
CA SER A 36 -16.72 -6.86 -6.72
C SER A 36 -16.39 -7.97 -7.73
N ILE A 37 -15.48 -8.85 -7.38
CA ILE A 37 -15.05 -9.95 -8.24
C ILE A 37 -15.91 -11.19 -7.98
N ASP A 38 -16.13 -11.51 -6.69
CA ASP A 38 -16.95 -12.66 -6.24
C ASP A 38 -18.04 -12.21 -5.26
N PRO A 39 -19.16 -11.66 -5.76
CA PRO A 39 -20.24 -11.26 -4.87
C PRO A 39 -20.89 -12.44 -4.13
N ASP A 40 -20.77 -13.67 -4.64
CA ASP A 40 -21.37 -14.85 -4.00
C ASP A 40 -20.64 -15.22 -2.69
N VAL A 41 -19.31 -14.98 -2.61
CA VAL A 41 -18.57 -15.20 -1.37
C VAL A 41 -19.02 -14.25 -0.27
N ILE A 42 -19.40 -13.01 -0.62
CA ILE A 42 -19.91 -12.05 0.34
C ILE A 42 -21.22 -12.59 0.96
N GLN A 43 -22.11 -13.13 0.13
CA GLN A 43 -23.36 -13.72 0.62
C GLN A 43 -23.14 -14.93 1.55
N ARG A 44 -22.15 -15.77 1.25
CA ARG A 44 -21.79 -16.91 2.11
C ARG A 44 -21.20 -16.48 3.45
N GLN A 45 -20.52 -15.33 3.48
CA GLN A 45 -19.80 -14.79 4.64
C GLN A 45 -20.39 -13.47 5.16
N LYS A 46 -21.66 -13.18 4.89
CA LYS A 46 -22.33 -11.91 5.25
C LYS A 46 -22.28 -11.58 6.75
N ASP A 47 -22.22 -12.61 7.61
CA ASP A 47 -22.14 -12.50 9.06
C ASP A 47 -20.71 -12.25 9.58
N MET A 48 -19.72 -12.16 8.67
CA MET A 48 -18.33 -11.87 9.01
C MET A 48 -18.23 -10.59 9.84
N LYS A 49 -17.55 -10.68 10.99
CA LYS A 49 -17.43 -9.57 11.94
C LYS A 49 -16.30 -8.62 11.51
N ILE A 50 -16.68 -7.47 11.00
CA ILE A 50 -15.78 -6.41 10.58
C ILE A 50 -15.73 -5.35 11.68
N VAL A 51 -14.53 -4.91 12.07
CA VAL A 51 -14.33 -3.69 12.85
C VAL A 51 -13.71 -2.63 11.95
N TYR A 52 -14.33 -1.45 11.90
CA TYR A 52 -13.87 -0.32 11.11
C TYR A 52 -13.67 0.92 11.99
N THR A 53 -12.59 1.66 11.70
CA THR A 53 -12.35 3.00 12.26
C THR A 53 -11.89 3.99 11.18
N PRO A 54 -12.50 5.19 11.12
CA PRO A 54 -12.03 6.27 10.25
C PRO A 54 -10.91 7.09 10.90
N ILE A 55 -10.45 6.75 12.10
CA ILE A 55 -9.50 7.52 12.91
C ILE A 55 -9.81 9.04 12.91
N HIS A 56 -11.05 9.41 13.22
CA HIS A 56 -11.62 10.77 13.18
C HIS A 56 -11.77 11.39 11.78
N GLY A 57 -11.59 10.61 10.71
CA GLY A 57 -11.60 11.08 9.33
C GLY A 57 -12.95 11.01 8.63
N THR A 58 -12.92 11.36 7.35
CA THR A 58 -14.11 11.48 6.49
C THR A 58 -14.67 10.13 6.03
N GLY A 59 -13.88 9.07 6.07
CA GLY A 59 -14.29 7.71 5.69
C GLY A 59 -15.51 7.18 6.46
N MET A 60 -15.80 7.76 7.62
CA MET A 60 -16.99 7.43 8.42
C MET A 60 -18.32 7.59 7.67
N MET A 61 -18.36 8.42 6.64
CA MET A 61 -19.59 8.72 5.91
C MET A 61 -19.95 7.61 4.91
N LEU A 62 -18.98 7.08 4.20
CA LEU A 62 -19.23 6.19 3.06
C LEU A 62 -18.74 4.75 3.26
N ILE A 63 -17.68 4.49 4.03
CA ILE A 63 -17.14 3.13 4.15
C ILE A 63 -18.13 2.17 4.81
N PRO A 64 -18.77 2.49 5.97
CA PRO A 64 -19.78 1.59 6.54
C PRO A 64 -20.98 1.37 5.59
N ARG A 65 -21.41 2.40 4.86
CA ARG A 65 -22.49 2.31 3.89
C ARG A 65 -22.12 1.40 2.71
N SER A 66 -20.89 1.53 2.21
CA SER A 66 -20.38 0.69 1.12
C SER A 66 -20.34 -0.79 1.53
N LEU A 67 -19.82 -1.09 2.72
CA LEU A 67 -19.80 -2.46 3.28
C LEU A 67 -21.22 -3.06 3.37
N GLN A 68 -22.18 -2.29 3.89
CA GLN A 68 -23.58 -2.72 3.99
C GLN A 68 -24.22 -2.93 2.62
N LEU A 69 -23.95 -2.05 1.64
CA LEU A 69 -24.47 -2.18 0.28
C LEU A 69 -23.92 -3.42 -0.45
N TRP A 70 -22.72 -3.87 -0.09
CA TRP A 70 -22.17 -5.12 -0.62
C TRP A 70 -22.80 -6.36 0.03
N GLY A 71 -23.42 -6.21 1.21
CA GLY A 71 -24.14 -7.28 1.89
C GLY A 71 -23.51 -7.75 3.20
N PHE A 72 -22.51 -7.06 3.73
CA PHE A 72 -21.96 -7.35 5.06
C PHE A 72 -22.91 -6.85 6.15
N GLU A 73 -23.42 -7.76 7.00
CA GLU A 73 -24.42 -7.45 8.02
C GLU A 73 -23.81 -7.09 9.39
N ASN A 74 -22.55 -7.47 9.62
CA ASN A 74 -21.92 -7.36 10.94
C ASN A 74 -20.73 -6.38 10.93
N VAL A 75 -21.02 -5.12 10.60
CA VAL A 75 -20.04 -4.03 10.57
C VAL A 75 -20.08 -3.28 11.91
N ASN A 76 -18.99 -3.34 12.66
CA ASN A 76 -18.83 -2.70 13.96
C ASN A 76 -17.85 -1.53 13.83
N THR A 77 -18.12 -0.42 14.47
CA THR A 77 -17.26 0.77 14.43
C THR A 77 -16.76 1.15 15.82
N VAL A 78 -15.67 1.89 15.90
CA VAL A 78 -15.12 2.46 17.14
C VAL A 78 -15.84 3.78 17.41
N PRO A 79 -16.79 3.85 18.36
CA PRO A 79 -17.65 5.03 18.53
C PRO A 79 -16.88 6.33 18.79
N GLU A 80 -15.81 6.25 19.58
CA GLU A 80 -14.96 7.39 19.96
C GLU A 80 -14.23 8.00 18.77
N GLN A 81 -13.95 7.19 17.73
CA GLN A 81 -13.26 7.61 16.52
C GLN A 81 -14.21 7.90 15.35
N MET A 82 -15.52 7.59 15.51
CA MET A 82 -16.57 7.91 14.53
C MET A 82 -17.05 9.37 14.65
N VAL A 83 -16.16 10.26 14.99
CA VAL A 83 -16.40 11.71 15.11
C VAL A 83 -15.32 12.43 14.33
N LYS A 84 -15.73 13.31 13.39
CA LYS A 84 -14.77 14.15 12.65
C LYS A 84 -14.18 15.20 13.61
N ASP A 85 -12.92 15.05 13.95
CA ASP A 85 -12.22 15.98 14.85
C ASP A 85 -10.77 16.15 14.37
N GLY A 86 -10.46 17.36 13.88
CA GLY A 86 -9.12 17.71 13.42
C GLY A 86 -8.05 17.80 14.51
N ASN A 87 -8.42 17.67 15.79
CA ASN A 87 -7.47 17.56 16.90
C ASN A 87 -7.05 16.11 17.18
N PHE A 88 -7.73 15.12 16.58
CA PHE A 88 -7.45 13.68 16.71
C PHE A 88 -7.27 13.23 18.18
N PRO A 89 -8.26 13.45 19.08
CA PRO A 89 -8.08 13.36 20.52
C PRO A 89 -7.72 11.97 21.06
N THR A 90 -7.91 10.92 20.25
CA THR A 90 -7.58 9.53 20.64
C THR A 90 -6.27 9.04 20.03
N LEU A 91 -5.50 9.88 19.31
CA LEU A 91 -4.36 9.49 18.51
C LEU A 91 -3.19 10.47 18.70
N VAL A 92 -1.98 9.95 18.69
CA VAL A 92 -0.76 10.75 18.56
C VAL A 92 -0.53 11.15 17.10
N SER A 93 -0.82 10.24 16.17
CA SER A 93 -0.70 10.48 14.74
C SER A 93 -1.82 9.76 13.99
N PRO A 94 -2.64 10.49 13.20
CA PRO A 94 -3.76 9.91 12.47
C PRO A 94 -3.31 9.20 11.19
N ASN A 95 -2.51 8.15 11.36
CA ASN A 95 -1.98 7.36 10.25
C ASN A 95 -2.24 5.87 10.52
N PRO A 96 -2.96 5.15 9.64
CA PRO A 96 -3.26 3.74 9.82
C PRO A 96 -2.03 2.81 9.75
N GLU A 97 -0.85 3.34 9.41
CA GLU A 97 0.43 2.62 9.51
C GLU A 97 0.84 2.40 10.98
N ASN A 98 0.36 3.23 11.90
CA ASN A 98 0.77 3.21 13.29
C ASN A 98 -0.09 2.23 14.10
N ALA A 99 0.55 1.31 14.82
CA ALA A 99 -0.15 0.36 15.68
C ALA A 99 -1.05 1.05 16.74
N GLU A 100 -0.62 2.21 17.22
CA GLU A 100 -1.38 3.02 18.18
C GLU A 100 -2.72 3.48 17.59
N ALA A 101 -2.75 3.88 16.31
CA ALA A 101 -3.97 4.34 15.66
C ALA A 101 -5.04 3.24 15.55
N LEU A 102 -4.65 1.97 15.44
CA LEU A 102 -5.55 0.82 15.37
C LEU A 102 -5.83 0.18 16.74
N SER A 103 -5.21 0.66 17.82
CA SER A 103 -5.28 0.01 19.16
C SER A 103 -6.71 -0.13 19.68
N MET A 104 -7.55 0.91 19.55
CA MET A 104 -8.95 0.88 19.98
C MET A 104 -9.78 -0.09 19.13
N ALA A 105 -9.55 -0.12 17.82
CA ALA A 105 -10.24 -1.04 16.92
C ALA A 105 -9.83 -2.51 17.18
N ILE A 106 -8.55 -2.77 17.45
CA ILE A 106 -8.05 -4.10 17.84
C ILE A 106 -8.64 -4.52 19.21
N ALA A 107 -8.74 -3.59 20.17
CA ALA A 107 -9.38 -3.88 21.46
C ALA A 107 -10.86 -4.26 21.29
N LEU A 108 -11.61 -3.53 20.46
CA LEU A 108 -12.98 -3.89 20.10
C LEU A 108 -13.03 -5.25 19.40
N ALA A 109 -12.14 -5.49 18.43
CA ALA A 109 -12.07 -6.73 17.69
C ALA A 109 -11.83 -7.96 18.59
N LYS A 110 -10.93 -7.84 19.57
CA LYS A 110 -10.70 -8.87 20.60
C LYS A 110 -11.95 -9.13 21.42
N LYS A 111 -12.68 -8.08 21.82
CA LYS A 111 -13.90 -8.19 22.64
C LYS A 111 -15.03 -8.92 21.94
N ILE A 112 -15.23 -8.71 20.64
CA ILE A 112 -16.34 -9.30 19.89
C ILE A 112 -15.91 -10.54 19.09
N ASP A 113 -14.66 -10.92 19.17
CA ASP A 113 -14.03 -11.97 18.33
C ASP A 113 -14.23 -11.70 16.85
N ALA A 114 -13.71 -10.55 16.39
CA ALA A 114 -13.84 -10.14 14.99
C ALA A 114 -12.90 -10.92 14.05
N ASP A 115 -13.23 -10.88 12.77
CA ASP A 115 -12.45 -11.52 11.70
C ASP A 115 -11.38 -10.57 11.14
N ILE A 116 -11.69 -9.26 11.07
CA ILE A 116 -10.79 -8.25 10.52
C ILE A 116 -10.99 -6.89 11.18
N VAL A 117 -9.90 -6.13 11.29
CA VAL A 117 -9.89 -4.69 11.58
C VAL A 117 -9.48 -3.93 10.34
N MET A 118 -10.21 -2.89 10.00
CA MET A 118 -9.91 -1.95 8.92
C MET A 118 -9.87 -0.52 9.44
N ALA A 119 -8.98 0.29 8.89
CA ALA A 119 -8.91 1.71 9.17
C ALA A 119 -8.71 2.49 7.87
N SER A 120 -9.30 3.68 7.77
CA SER A 120 -8.92 4.66 6.76
C SER A 120 -8.26 5.86 7.42
N ASP A 121 -7.35 6.54 6.71
CA ASP A 121 -6.78 7.79 7.16
C ASP A 121 -7.80 8.95 7.08
N PRO A 122 -7.49 10.15 7.59
CA PRO A 122 -8.48 11.23 7.73
C PRO A 122 -9.14 11.70 6.44
N ASP A 123 -8.45 11.70 5.31
CA ASP A 123 -8.99 12.06 4.00
C ASP A 123 -9.50 10.86 3.18
N ALA A 124 -9.46 9.66 3.79
CA ALA A 124 -10.00 8.42 3.24
C ALA A 124 -9.38 8.00 1.91
N ASP A 125 -8.06 8.14 1.80
CA ASP A 125 -7.30 7.71 0.62
C ASP A 125 -6.37 6.50 0.88
N ARG A 126 -6.21 6.06 2.14
CA ARG A 126 -5.40 4.91 2.55
C ARG A 126 -6.19 3.91 3.36
N VAL A 127 -5.82 2.65 3.27
CA VAL A 127 -6.44 1.56 4.02
C VAL A 127 -5.41 0.82 4.86
N GLY A 128 -5.55 0.88 6.19
CA GLY A 128 -4.81 0.04 7.13
C GLY A 128 -5.64 -1.17 7.55
N MET A 129 -4.99 -2.26 7.89
CA MET A 129 -5.65 -3.45 8.39
C MET A 129 -4.86 -4.19 9.45
N ALA A 130 -5.60 -4.91 10.30
CA ALA A 130 -5.06 -5.95 11.16
C ALA A 130 -5.93 -7.19 11.08
N CYS A 131 -5.30 -8.36 11.15
CA CYS A 131 -5.97 -9.66 11.16
C CYS A 131 -5.29 -10.59 12.17
N LYS A 132 -5.89 -11.75 12.44
CA LYS A 132 -5.27 -12.78 13.28
C LYS A 132 -4.19 -13.51 12.48
N ASP A 133 -3.03 -13.73 13.12
CA ASP A 133 -2.01 -14.62 12.60
C ASP A 133 -2.39 -16.11 12.80
N ASP A 134 -1.48 -17.02 12.47
CA ASP A 134 -1.64 -18.47 12.63
C ASP A 134 -1.63 -18.94 14.11
N LYS A 135 -1.35 -18.02 15.06
CA LYS A 135 -1.40 -18.26 16.51
C LYS A 135 -2.64 -17.62 17.14
N GLY A 136 -3.44 -16.90 16.35
CA GLY A 136 -4.63 -16.17 16.80
C GLY A 136 -4.34 -14.80 17.38
N GLU A 137 -3.09 -14.30 17.25
CA GLU A 137 -2.72 -12.97 17.71
C GLU A 137 -2.98 -11.92 16.63
N TRP A 138 -3.41 -10.72 17.04
CA TRP A 138 -3.66 -9.62 16.12
C TRP A 138 -2.36 -9.00 15.63
N VAL A 139 -2.16 -9.02 14.32
CA VAL A 139 -1.00 -8.45 13.65
C VAL A 139 -1.43 -7.41 12.60
N LEU A 140 -0.64 -6.35 12.49
CA LEU A 140 -0.82 -5.36 11.44
C LEU A 140 -0.20 -5.87 10.15
N ILE A 141 -0.91 -5.67 9.04
CA ILE A 141 -0.41 -5.94 7.70
C ILE A 141 0.12 -4.63 7.13
N ASN A 142 1.38 -4.60 6.72
CA ASN A 142 2.00 -3.38 6.20
C ASN A 142 1.51 -3.04 4.78
N GLY A 143 1.80 -1.82 4.28
CA GLY A 143 1.30 -1.36 2.98
C GLY A 143 1.79 -2.19 1.80
N ASN A 144 3.02 -2.73 1.83
CA ASN A 144 3.51 -3.64 0.81
C ASN A 144 2.70 -4.95 0.78
N GLN A 145 2.48 -5.54 1.95
CA GLN A 145 1.68 -6.76 2.11
C GLN A 145 0.22 -6.51 1.71
N THR A 146 -0.33 -5.36 2.11
CA THR A 146 -1.68 -4.94 1.73
C THR A 146 -1.83 -4.87 0.22
N CYS A 147 -0.96 -4.13 -0.47
CA CYS A 147 -0.98 -4.01 -1.92
C CYS A 147 -0.80 -5.38 -2.62
N LEU A 148 0.09 -6.22 -2.08
CA LEU A 148 0.33 -7.58 -2.58
C LEU A 148 -0.92 -8.46 -2.46
N ILE A 149 -1.60 -8.47 -1.30
CA ILE A 149 -2.84 -9.25 -1.07
C ILE A 149 -3.94 -8.79 -2.03
N PHE A 150 -4.14 -7.48 -2.21
CA PHE A 150 -5.13 -6.94 -3.15
C PHE A 150 -4.87 -7.42 -4.58
N LEU A 151 -3.65 -7.22 -5.08
CA LEU A 151 -3.31 -7.59 -6.46
C LEU A 151 -3.30 -9.10 -6.68
N TYR A 152 -2.84 -9.87 -5.70
CA TYR A 152 -2.96 -11.33 -5.74
C TYR A 152 -4.41 -11.78 -5.87
N TYR A 153 -5.30 -11.26 -5.00
CA TYR A 153 -6.73 -11.59 -5.05
C TYR A 153 -7.35 -11.21 -6.39
N ILE A 154 -7.13 -9.98 -6.86
CA ILE A 154 -7.67 -9.49 -8.14
C ILE A 154 -7.24 -10.41 -9.29
N ILE A 155 -5.95 -10.71 -9.39
CA ILE A 155 -5.40 -11.53 -10.47
C ILE A 155 -5.95 -12.96 -10.39
N LYS A 156 -5.83 -13.63 -9.24
CA LYS A 156 -6.21 -15.04 -9.09
C LYS A 156 -7.70 -15.26 -9.31
N ASN A 157 -8.55 -14.38 -8.76
CA ASN A 157 -10.00 -14.57 -8.87
C ASN A 157 -10.54 -14.10 -10.23
N ARG A 158 -9.98 -13.06 -10.85
CA ARG A 158 -10.34 -12.71 -12.23
C ARG A 158 -9.99 -13.85 -13.20
N ILE A 159 -8.84 -14.50 -13.03
CA ILE A 159 -8.47 -15.69 -13.81
C ILE A 159 -9.44 -16.84 -13.55
N ALA A 160 -9.69 -17.19 -12.29
CA ALA A 160 -10.56 -18.30 -11.91
C ALA A 160 -12.00 -18.14 -12.43
N MET A 161 -12.49 -16.91 -12.50
CA MET A 161 -13.85 -16.57 -12.97
C MET A 161 -13.90 -16.25 -14.47
N GLY A 162 -12.79 -16.37 -15.21
CA GLY A 162 -12.75 -16.04 -16.63
C GLY A 162 -12.97 -14.55 -16.94
N LYS A 163 -12.71 -13.66 -15.98
CA LYS A 163 -12.86 -12.21 -16.10
C LYS A 163 -11.57 -11.50 -16.54
N MET A 164 -10.41 -12.21 -16.52
CA MET A 164 -9.13 -11.66 -16.94
C MET A 164 -9.11 -11.47 -18.46
N GLN A 165 -8.69 -10.30 -18.90
CA GLN A 165 -8.53 -9.97 -20.32
C GLN A 165 -7.06 -9.91 -20.72
N PRO A 166 -6.69 -10.18 -21.99
CA PRO A 166 -5.29 -10.16 -22.44
C PRO A 166 -4.61 -8.79 -22.35
N ASN A 167 -5.39 -7.72 -22.26
CA ASN A 167 -4.93 -6.33 -22.16
C ASN A 167 -5.07 -5.75 -20.74
N ASP A 168 -5.33 -6.59 -19.75
CA ASP A 168 -5.35 -6.18 -18.35
C ASP A 168 -3.92 -5.91 -17.84
N PHE A 169 -3.75 -4.85 -17.09
CA PHE A 169 -2.46 -4.51 -16.47
C PHE A 169 -2.62 -3.98 -15.04
N ILE A 170 -1.54 -4.09 -14.29
CA ILE A 170 -1.41 -3.54 -12.92
C ILE A 170 -0.27 -2.54 -12.85
N VAL A 171 -0.31 -1.68 -11.82
CA VAL A 171 0.75 -0.68 -11.59
C VAL A 171 1.19 -0.70 -10.13
N LYS A 172 2.50 -0.61 -9.89
CA LYS A 172 3.06 -0.35 -8.56
C LYS A 172 4.11 0.76 -8.62
N THR A 173 4.46 1.31 -7.45
CA THR A 173 5.60 2.23 -7.42
C THR A 173 6.94 1.47 -7.40
N ILE A 174 8.00 2.13 -7.86
CA ILE A 174 9.36 1.56 -7.88
C ILE A 174 9.87 1.17 -6.48
N VAL A 175 9.28 1.68 -5.41
CA VAL A 175 9.67 1.37 -4.02
C VAL A 175 8.76 0.33 -3.36
N THR A 176 7.65 -0.02 -4.00
CA THR A 176 6.76 -1.10 -3.56
C THR A 176 7.40 -2.46 -3.85
N THR A 177 7.02 -3.49 -3.08
CA THR A 177 7.63 -4.83 -3.10
C THR A 177 7.71 -5.47 -4.49
N GLU A 178 8.83 -6.16 -4.77
CA GLU A 178 9.03 -6.95 -6.00
C GLU A 178 8.22 -8.26 -6.01
N LEU A 179 7.59 -8.66 -4.91
CA LEU A 179 6.69 -9.82 -4.93
C LEU A 179 5.48 -9.61 -5.85
N ILE A 180 5.02 -8.37 -6.01
CA ILE A 180 3.96 -8.03 -6.97
C ILE A 180 4.40 -8.40 -8.39
N LYS A 181 5.67 -8.11 -8.73
CA LYS A 181 6.23 -8.52 -10.02
C LYS A 181 6.27 -10.05 -10.17
N ALA A 182 6.67 -10.77 -9.13
CA ALA A 182 6.68 -12.24 -9.16
C ALA A 182 5.26 -12.82 -9.39
N VAL A 183 4.23 -12.23 -8.76
CA VAL A 183 2.82 -12.60 -8.97
C VAL A 183 2.40 -12.31 -10.41
N ALA A 184 2.71 -11.12 -10.93
CA ALA A 184 2.36 -10.71 -12.28
C ALA A 184 3.03 -11.60 -13.35
N ASP A 185 4.34 -11.83 -13.23
CA ASP A 185 5.13 -12.65 -14.17
C ASP A 185 4.60 -14.08 -14.24
N LYS A 186 4.36 -14.72 -13.08
CA LYS A 186 3.86 -16.10 -13.02
C LYS A 186 2.47 -16.25 -13.64
N ASN A 187 1.64 -15.21 -13.53
CA ASN A 187 0.28 -15.17 -14.08
C ASN A 187 0.21 -14.50 -15.48
N LYS A 188 1.36 -14.07 -16.04
CA LYS A 188 1.48 -13.44 -17.38
C LYS A 188 0.64 -12.15 -17.49
N ILE A 189 0.59 -11.36 -16.44
CA ILE A 189 -0.07 -10.06 -16.39
C ILE A 189 0.97 -8.96 -16.60
N GLU A 190 0.66 -7.99 -17.44
CA GLU A 190 1.52 -6.82 -17.61
C GLU A 190 1.55 -6.01 -16.29
N MET A 191 2.76 -5.76 -15.79
CA MET A 191 2.99 -4.91 -14.63
C MET A 191 3.87 -3.73 -15.02
N ARG A 192 3.50 -2.54 -14.58
CA ARG A 192 4.27 -1.33 -14.78
C ARG A 192 4.77 -0.76 -13.47
N ASP A 193 6.02 -0.33 -13.49
CA ASP A 193 6.61 0.47 -12.42
C ASP A 193 6.42 1.97 -12.73
N CYS A 194 6.07 2.75 -11.70
CA CYS A 194 6.03 4.20 -11.78
C CYS A 194 6.70 4.84 -10.56
N TYR A 195 6.91 6.15 -10.59
CA TYR A 195 7.40 6.86 -9.40
C TYR A 195 6.40 6.88 -8.26
N THR A 196 6.87 7.11 -7.04
CA THR A 196 6.03 7.36 -5.87
C THR A 196 5.14 8.59 -6.06
N GLY A 197 3.91 8.48 -5.61
CA GLY A 197 2.86 9.47 -5.78
C GLY A 197 1.82 8.98 -6.78
N PHE A 198 0.58 8.93 -6.34
CA PHE A 198 -0.51 8.29 -7.09
C PHE A 198 -0.78 8.96 -8.45
N LYS A 199 -0.37 10.22 -8.62
CA LYS A 199 -0.39 10.91 -9.91
C LYS A 199 0.31 10.12 -11.04
N TRP A 200 1.31 9.30 -10.69
CA TRP A 200 2.03 8.48 -11.65
C TRP A 200 1.24 7.23 -12.03
N ILE A 201 0.56 6.60 -11.09
CA ILE A 201 -0.39 5.52 -11.37
C ILE A 201 -1.52 6.07 -12.26
N ALA A 202 -2.09 7.23 -11.90
CA ALA A 202 -3.12 7.90 -12.70
C ALA A 202 -2.63 8.25 -14.11
N ARG A 203 -1.34 8.59 -14.29
CA ARG A 203 -0.73 8.80 -15.60
C ARG A 203 -0.72 7.51 -16.43
N GLU A 204 -0.32 6.38 -15.85
CA GLU A 204 -0.32 5.08 -16.57
C GLU A 204 -1.75 4.69 -16.98
N ILE A 205 -2.74 4.89 -16.12
CA ILE A 205 -4.16 4.70 -16.45
C ILE A 205 -4.55 5.57 -17.64
N ARG A 206 -4.26 6.88 -17.58
CA ARG A 206 -4.60 7.84 -18.63
C ARG A 206 -3.99 7.49 -19.99
N LEU A 207 -2.72 7.07 -20.02
CA LEU A 207 -2.02 6.72 -21.26
C LEU A 207 -2.57 5.43 -21.89
N SER A 208 -3.26 4.61 -21.12
CA SER A 208 -3.82 3.32 -21.51
C SER A 208 -5.29 3.38 -21.90
N GLU A 209 -5.96 4.53 -21.72
CA GLU A 209 -7.37 4.72 -22.07
C GLU A 209 -7.68 4.24 -23.49
N GLY A 210 -8.71 3.39 -23.62
CA GLY A 210 -9.15 2.84 -24.90
C GLY A 210 -8.22 1.79 -25.53
N LYS A 211 -7.12 1.42 -24.87
CA LYS A 211 -6.15 0.43 -25.35
C LYS A 211 -6.01 -0.76 -24.43
N GLN A 212 -5.89 -0.49 -23.12
CA GLN A 212 -5.66 -1.49 -22.09
C GLN A 212 -6.53 -1.18 -20.87
N GLN A 213 -6.78 -2.20 -20.06
CA GLN A 213 -7.61 -2.09 -18.86
C GLN A 213 -6.72 -2.16 -17.60
N TYR A 214 -6.71 -1.09 -16.84
CA TYR A 214 -6.14 -1.09 -15.50
C TYR A 214 -7.06 -1.86 -14.56
N ILE A 215 -6.52 -2.83 -13.83
CA ILE A 215 -7.30 -3.66 -12.90
C ILE A 215 -6.94 -3.45 -11.43
N GLY A 216 -5.83 -2.80 -11.14
CA GLY A 216 -5.44 -2.46 -9.78
C GLY A 216 -4.00 -1.98 -9.67
N GLY A 217 -3.72 -1.26 -8.61
CA GLY A 217 -2.37 -0.81 -8.27
C GLY A 217 -2.33 -0.02 -6.98
N GLY A 218 -1.14 0.15 -6.44
CA GLY A 218 -1.00 0.81 -5.16
C GLY A 218 0.44 1.15 -4.79
N GLU A 219 0.55 1.67 -3.59
CA GLU A 219 1.79 2.13 -3.00
C GLU A 219 2.07 1.39 -1.69
N GLU A 220 3.34 1.31 -1.31
CA GLU A 220 3.79 0.78 -0.02
C GLU A 220 3.23 1.57 1.17
N SER A 221 2.75 2.79 0.92
CA SER A 221 2.19 3.70 1.92
C SER A 221 0.66 3.55 2.07
N TYR A 222 0.12 2.34 1.86
CA TYR A 222 -1.27 1.96 2.09
C TYR A 222 -2.30 2.54 1.11
N GLY A 223 -1.87 3.28 0.09
CA GLY A 223 -2.73 3.77 -0.98
C GLY A 223 -3.02 2.68 -2.00
N PHE A 224 -4.29 2.43 -2.33
CA PHE A 224 -4.71 1.46 -3.32
C PHE A 224 -5.89 1.97 -4.16
N LEU A 225 -5.93 1.54 -5.41
CA LEU A 225 -7.06 1.78 -6.32
C LEU A 225 -7.35 0.51 -7.11
N ALA A 226 -8.59 0.03 -7.05
CA ALA A 226 -9.12 -1.00 -7.92
C ALA A 226 -9.88 -0.35 -9.07
N GLU A 227 -9.59 -0.79 -10.30
CA GLU A 227 -10.15 -0.24 -11.54
C GLU A 227 -9.82 1.25 -11.75
N ASP A 228 -10.41 1.90 -12.75
CA ASP A 228 -9.99 3.20 -13.26
C ASP A 228 -11.05 4.30 -13.20
N PHE A 229 -12.15 4.06 -12.49
CA PHE A 229 -13.28 5.00 -12.42
C PHE A 229 -13.00 6.28 -11.63
N VAL A 230 -12.01 6.25 -10.71
CA VAL A 230 -11.38 7.42 -10.10
C VAL A 230 -9.89 7.44 -10.45
N ARG A 231 -9.17 8.53 -10.13
CA ARG A 231 -7.78 8.72 -10.56
C ARG A 231 -6.86 9.05 -9.39
N ASP A 232 -7.26 8.62 -8.21
CA ASP A 232 -6.45 8.68 -7.00
C ASP A 232 -6.78 7.49 -6.12
N LYS A 233 -6.02 7.29 -5.05
CA LYS A 233 -6.25 6.32 -4.00
C LYS A 233 -7.66 6.50 -3.43
N ASP A 234 -8.32 5.42 -3.13
CA ASP A 234 -9.69 5.42 -2.66
C ASP A 234 -9.91 4.37 -1.57
N ALA A 235 -9.94 4.82 -0.31
CA ALA A 235 -10.16 3.92 0.82
C ALA A 235 -11.60 3.38 0.89
N VAL A 236 -12.59 4.02 0.27
CA VAL A 236 -13.96 3.50 0.28
C VAL A 236 -14.02 2.22 -0.54
N SER A 237 -13.52 2.25 -1.78
CA SER A 237 -13.44 1.05 -2.61
C SER A 237 -12.45 0.02 -2.05
N ALA A 238 -11.29 0.48 -1.55
CA ALA A 238 -10.28 -0.42 -1.00
C ALA A 238 -10.77 -1.16 0.26
N CYS A 239 -11.38 -0.49 1.25
CA CYS A 239 -11.96 -1.15 2.42
C CYS A 239 -13.06 -2.15 2.03
N THR A 240 -13.90 -1.81 1.05
CA THR A 240 -14.98 -2.69 0.64
C THR A 240 -14.45 -3.93 -0.09
N LEU A 241 -13.46 -3.76 -0.98
CA LEU A 241 -12.78 -4.88 -1.62
C LEU A 241 -11.98 -5.72 -0.61
N LEU A 242 -11.36 -5.10 0.40
CA LEU A 242 -10.67 -5.81 1.48
C LEU A 242 -11.63 -6.72 2.25
N ALA A 243 -12.88 -6.28 2.50
CA ALA A 243 -13.89 -7.12 3.12
C ALA A 243 -14.24 -8.34 2.25
N GLU A 244 -14.35 -8.17 0.93
CA GLU A 244 -14.54 -9.30 0.00
C GLU A 244 -13.33 -10.26 0.04
N ILE A 245 -12.11 -9.74 0.06
CA ILE A 245 -10.89 -10.56 0.16
C ILE A 245 -10.86 -11.35 1.47
N CYS A 246 -11.26 -10.72 2.58
CA CYS A 246 -11.37 -11.39 3.87
C CYS A 246 -12.46 -12.48 3.86
N ALA A 247 -13.62 -12.19 3.27
CA ALA A 247 -14.69 -13.17 3.09
C ALA A 247 -14.23 -14.36 2.24
N TRP A 248 -13.50 -14.09 1.16
CA TRP A 248 -12.91 -15.13 0.30
C TRP A 248 -11.87 -16.01 1.04
N ALA A 249 -11.03 -15.41 1.89
CA ALA A 249 -10.11 -16.16 2.73
C ALA A 249 -10.87 -17.03 3.74
N LYS A 250 -11.85 -16.45 4.45
CA LYS A 250 -12.67 -17.12 5.46
C LYS A 250 -13.50 -18.27 4.86
N ASP A 251 -14.00 -18.12 3.64
CA ASP A 251 -14.75 -19.16 2.91
C ASP A 251 -13.88 -20.41 2.62
N GLN A 252 -12.55 -20.24 2.62
CA GLN A 252 -11.57 -21.31 2.51
C GLN A 252 -11.02 -21.79 3.87
N GLY A 253 -11.60 -21.27 4.98
CA GLY A 253 -11.12 -21.58 6.34
C GLY A 253 -9.79 -20.94 6.70
N LYS A 254 -9.43 -19.81 6.07
CA LYS A 254 -8.16 -19.10 6.26
C LYS A 254 -8.35 -17.69 6.81
N THR A 255 -7.34 -17.20 7.50
CA THR A 255 -7.18 -15.76 7.78
C THR A 255 -6.46 -15.07 6.61
N LEU A 256 -6.49 -13.73 6.58
CA LEU A 256 -5.69 -12.97 5.59
C LEU A 256 -4.19 -13.16 5.79
N PHE A 257 -3.75 -13.40 7.02
CA PHE A 257 -2.35 -13.72 7.30
C PHE A 257 -1.95 -15.06 6.66
N GLU A 258 -2.80 -16.10 6.75
CA GLU A 258 -2.55 -17.38 6.10
C GLU A 258 -2.56 -17.26 4.57
N VAL A 259 -3.39 -16.38 3.99
CA VAL A 259 -3.31 -16.05 2.55
C VAL A 259 -1.96 -15.41 2.21
N LEU A 260 -1.46 -14.50 3.06
CA LEU A 260 -0.12 -13.94 2.86
C LEU A 260 0.97 -15.01 2.92
N LEU A 261 0.86 -15.98 3.85
CA LEU A 261 1.78 -17.12 3.91
C LEU A 261 1.71 -17.98 2.64
N ASP A 262 0.51 -18.22 2.09
CA ASP A 262 0.35 -18.91 0.79
C ASP A 262 1.10 -18.18 -0.33
N ILE A 263 0.97 -16.84 -0.38
CA ILE A 263 1.68 -16.02 -1.37
C ILE A 263 3.20 -16.16 -1.20
N TYR A 264 3.70 -16.12 0.02
CA TYR A 264 5.12 -16.30 0.30
C TYR A 264 5.64 -17.68 -0.11
N VAL A 265 4.88 -18.72 0.13
CA VAL A 265 5.24 -20.09 -0.30
C VAL A 265 5.21 -20.23 -1.82
N GLU A 266 4.23 -19.60 -2.49
CA GLU A 266 4.05 -19.75 -3.94
C GLU A 266 5.00 -18.85 -4.77
N TYR A 267 5.32 -17.64 -4.28
CA TYR A 267 6.05 -16.62 -5.06
C TYR A 267 7.40 -16.23 -4.45
N GLY A 268 7.73 -16.73 -3.28
CA GLY A 268 8.93 -16.38 -2.52
C GLY A 268 8.62 -15.45 -1.34
N PHE A 269 9.46 -15.49 -0.32
CA PHE A 269 9.35 -14.65 0.85
C PHE A 269 10.16 -13.36 0.68
N SER A 270 9.58 -12.24 1.04
CA SER A 270 10.32 -10.99 1.24
C SER A 270 9.84 -10.26 2.50
N LYS A 271 10.76 -9.50 3.09
CA LYS A 271 10.47 -8.60 4.19
C LYS A 271 10.85 -7.19 3.80
N GLU A 272 9.87 -6.31 3.87
CA GLU A 272 10.03 -4.90 3.58
C GLU A 272 10.07 -4.09 4.87
N THR A 273 10.96 -3.11 4.91
CA THR A 273 11.01 -2.11 5.97
C THR A 273 11.37 -0.74 5.41
N THR A 274 10.89 0.31 6.07
CA THR A 274 11.25 1.69 5.74
C THR A 274 12.00 2.32 6.90
N VAL A 275 13.21 2.80 6.65
CA VAL A 275 14.00 3.56 7.61
C VAL A 275 13.93 5.04 7.25
N ASN A 276 13.49 5.87 8.19
CA ASN A 276 13.43 7.32 8.03
C ASN A 276 14.57 7.97 8.81
N VAL A 277 15.48 8.66 8.11
CA VAL A 277 16.52 9.46 8.74
C VAL A 277 16.10 10.92 8.66
N VAL A 278 15.77 11.50 9.82
CA VAL A 278 15.34 12.90 9.95
C VAL A 278 16.53 13.75 10.33
N LYS A 279 16.75 14.84 9.60
CA LYS A 279 17.81 15.81 9.84
C LYS A 279 17.17 17.20 9.97
N PRO A 280 16.88 17.67 11.18
CA PRO A 280 16.11 18.90 11.35
C PRO A 280 16.87 20.15 10.90
N GLY A 281 16.13 21.16 10.43
CA GLY A 281 16.64 22.47 10.07
C GLY A 281 17.31 22.55 8.70
N LYS A 282 17.84 23.76 8.38
CA LYS A 282 18.46 24.05 7.07
C LYS A 282 19.74 23.22 6.85
N SER A 283 20.58 23.08 7.87
CA SER A 283 21.77 22.24 7.82
C SER A 283 21.43 20.77 7.53
N GLY A 284 20.32 20.28 8.09
CA GLY A 284 19.85 18.92 7.84
C GLY A 284 19.46 18.67 6.37
N ALA A 285 18.87 19.64 5.71
CA ALA A 285 18.57 19.54 4.27
C ALA A 285 19.86 19.48 3.43
N GLU A 286 20.91 20.23 3.80
CA GLU A 286 22.22 20.19 3.15
C GLU A 286 22.92 18.84 3.40
N GLU A 287 22.83 18.29 4.61
CA GLU A 287 23.35 16.94 4.93
C GLU A 287 22.68 15.87 4.08
N ILE A 288 21.34 15.89 3.96
CA ILE A 288 20.59 14.94 3.13
C ILE A 288 21.02 15.03 1.66
N LYS A 289 21.20 16.25 1.15
CA LYS A 289 21.71 16.46 -0.20
C LYS A 289 23.11 15.85 -0.38
N ALA A 290 24.01 16.10 0.58
CA ALA A 290 25.34 15.53 0.58
C ALA A 290 25.33 14.00 0.67
N MET A 291 24.45 13.41 1.49
CA MET A 291 24.25 11.95 1.55
C MET A 291 23.86 11.39 0.19
N MET A 292 22.86 11.99 -0.50
CA MET A 292 22.43 11.53 -1.83
C MET A 292 23.54 11.64 -2.87
N GLU A 293 24.33 12.74 -2.86
CA GLU A 293 25.46 12.89 -3.77
C GLU A 293 26.57 11.87 -3.46
N ASN A 294 26.83 11.57 -2.18
CA ASN A 294 27.79 10.54 -1.82
C ASN A 294 27.34 9.14 -2.27
N PHE A 295 26.11 8.75 -2.04
CA PHE A 295 25.55 7.47 -2.52
C PHE A 295 25.65 7.37 -4.05
N ARG A 296 25.47 8.48 -4.76
CA ARG A 296 25.56 8.50 -6.24
C ARG A 296 26.99 8.43 -6.76
N SER A 297 27.90 9.20 -6.14
CA SER A 297 29.29 9.29 -6.60
C SER A 297 30.15 8.11 -6.14
N ASN A 298 29.81 7.55 -4.98
CA ASN A 298 30.49 6.43 -4.34
C ASN A 298 29.50 5.30 -4.01
N PRO A 299 28.91 4.66 -5.03
CA PRO A 299 27.92 3.62 -4.77
C PRO A 299 28.57 2.47 -3.98
N PRO A 300 27.87 1.94 -2.95
CA PRO A 300 28.38 0.82 -2.17
C PRO A 300 28.57 -0.40 -3.07
N ARG A 301 29.69 -1.09 -2.91
CA ARG A 301 29.98 -2.33 -3.65
C ARG A 301 29.32 -3.55 -3.02
N GLU A 302 29.01 -3.44 -1.73
CA GLU A 302 28.40 -4.48 -0.91
C GLU A 302 27.42 -3.84 0.07
N ILE A 303 26.27 -4.47 0.28
CA ILE A 303 25.25 -4.05 1.24
C ILE A 303 24.77 -5.29 2.00
N GLY A 304 24.80 -5.23 3.34
CA GLY A 304 24.36 -6.32 4.19
C GLY A 304 25.10 -7.65 3.95
N GLY A 305 26.39 -7.59 3.57
CA GLY A 305 27.22 -8.77 3.29
C GLY A 305 26.99 -9.36 1.89
N SER A 306 26.25 -8.70 1.00
CA SER A 306 25.99 -9.17 -0.36
C SER A 306 26.44 -8.15 -1.40
N LYS A 307 27.06 -8.63 -2.48
CA LYS A 307 27.60 -7.80 -3.57
C LYS A 307 26.48 -7.06 -4.30
N VAL A 308 26.66 -5.76 -4.55
CA VAL A 308 25.78 -4.97 -5.40
C VAL A 308 26.01 -5.34 -6.86
N VAL A 309 24.96 -5.79 -7.53
CA VAL A 309 25.01 -6.27 -8.94
C VAL A 309 24.27 -5.34 -9.91
N LEU A 310 23.44 -4.41 -9.40
CA LEU A 310 22.73 -3.45 -10.22
C LEU A 310 22.49 -2.16 -9.44
N VAL A 311 22.73 -1.02 -10.10
CA VAL A 311 22.42 0.32 -9.58
C VAL A 311 21.53 1.04 -10.58
N LYS A 312 20.38 1.53 -10.13
CA LYS A 312 19.49 2.40 -10.92
C LYS A 312 19.56 3.82 -10.37
N ASP A 313 20.02 4.75 -11.18
CA ASP A 313 19.98 6.19 -10.84
C ASP A 313 18.91 6.89 -11.67
N PHE A 314 17.79 7.16 -11.05
CA PHE A 314 16.65 7.82 -11.69
C PHE A 314 16.87 9.32 -11.93
N LYS A 315 17.89 9.93 -11.33
CA LYS A 315 18.27 11.31 -11.63
C LYS A 315 18.96 11.43 -12.99
N THR A 316 19.73 10.43 -13.35
CA THR A 316 20.44 10.36 -14.64
C THR A 316 19.75 9.46 -15.64
N LEU A 317 18.69 8.74 -15.24
CA LEU A 317 17.95 7.73 -16.00
C LEU A 317 18.87 6.61 -16.50
N LYS A 318 19.81 6.16 -15.66
CA LYS A 318 20.78 5.13 -16.00
C LYS A 318 20.72 3.93 -15.08
N VAL A 319 20.92 2.76 -15.67
CA VAL A 319 21.15 1.49 -14.96
C VAL A 319 22.62 1.12 -15.21
N THR A 320 23.34 0.80 -14.13
CA THR A 320 24.70 0.25 -14.22
C THR A 320 24.69 -1.16 -13.63
N ASP A 321 25.11 -2.15 -14.41
CA ASP A 321 25.23 -3.52 -13.93
C ASP A 321 26.56 -3.78 -13.20
N GLY A 322 26.73 -4.96 -12.60
CA GLY A 322 27.91 -5.35 -11.84
C GLY A 322 29.21 -5.44 -12.68
N ASN A 323 29.11 -5.40 -14.01
CA ASN A 323 30.23 -5.38 -14.95
C ASN A 323 30.55 -3.97 -15.44
N GLY A 324 29.75 -2.97 -15.04
CA GLY A 324 29.92 -1.56 -15.45
C GLY A 324 29.22 -1.22 -16.78
N ASN A 325 28.39 -2.11 -17.34
CA ASN A 325 27.60 -1.78 -18.51
C ASN A 325 26.48 -0.82 -18.13
N ILE A 326 26.24 0.19 -18.97
CA ILE A 326 25.24 1.23 -18.73
C ILE A 326 24.13 1.10 -19.76
N THR A 327 22.87 1.08 -19.26
CA THR A 327 21.65 1.14 -20.07
C THR A 327 20.75 2.28 -19.57
N GLU A 328 19.75 2.66 -20.37
CA GLU A 328 18.80 3.71 -19.99
C GLU A 328 17.59 3.13 -19.24
N ILE A 329 17.00 3.95 -18.35
CA ILE A 329 15.73 3.69 -17.68
C ILE A 329 14.62 4.37 -18.49
N ASP A 330 13.63 3.59 -18.91
CA ASP A 330 12.41 4.12 -19.53
C ASP A 330 11.47 4.67 -18.44
N MET A 331 11.62 5.94 -18.11
CA MET A 331 10.78 6.66 -17.15
C MET A 331 10.47 8.07 -17.68
N PRO A 332 9.31 8.64 -17.35
CA PRO A 332 8.80 9.87 -17.98
C PRO A 332 9.64 11.13 -17.71
N GLU A 333 10.35 11.16 -16.61
CA GLU A 333 11.19 12.29 -16.19
C GLU A 333 12.25 11.83 -15.17
N ALA A 334 13.25 12.65 -14.93
CA ALA A 334 14.25 12.40 -13.89
C ALA A 334 13.66 12.57 -12.48
N SER A 335 14.08 11.70 -11.56
CA SER A 335 13.67 11.76 -10.15
C SER A 335 14.87 11.50 -9.24
N ASN A 336 14.93 12.17 -8.09
CA ASN A 336 16.04 12.00 -7.16
C ASN A 336 15.89 10.71 -6.32
N VAL A 337 15.95 9.57 -6.99
CA VAL A 337 15.90 8.23 -6.40
C VAL A 337 17.11 7.43 -6.85
N LEU A 338 17.68 6.64 -5.95
CA LEU A 338 18.68 5.62 -6.21
C LEU A 338 18.14 4.26 -5.79
N GLN A 339 18.42 3.23 -6.57
CA GLN A 339 18.14 1.84 -6.18
C GLN A 339 19.38 0.98 -6.35
N TYR A 340 19.62 0.13 -5.36
CA TYR A 340 20.67 -0.89 -5.35
C TYR A 340 20.04 -2.26 -5.27
N PHE A 341 20.53 -3.19 -6.07
CA PHE A 341 20.14 -4.59 -6.04
C PHE A 341 21.38 -5.42 -5.77
N THR A 342 21.28 -6.32 -4.83
CA THR A 342 22.39 -7.21 -4.46
C THR A 342 22.20 -8.60 -5.07
N GLU A 343 23.26 -9.39 -5.08
CA GLU A 343 23.31 -10.74 -5.64
C GLU A 343 22.27 -11.69 -4.99
N ASP A 344 21.99 -11.52 -3.70
CA ASP A 344 20.96 -12.28 -2.97
C ASP A 344 19.54 -11.72 -3.12
N GLY A 345 19.32 -10.78 -4.03
CA GLY A 345 18.01 -10.21 -4.34
C GLY A 345 17.53 -9.13 -3.38
N THR A 346 18.36 -8.66 -2.44
CA THR A 346 18.00 -7.50 -1.60
C THR A 346 17.91 -6.24 -2.46
N LYS A 347 16.84 -5.47 -2.28
CA LYS A 347 16.62 -4.18 -2.96
C LYS A 347 16.61 -3.06 -1.93
N ILE A 348 17.38 -2.03 -2.19
CA ILE A 348 17.38 -0.81 -1.39
C ILE A 348 17.04 0.38 -2.28
N SER A 349 16.00 1.13 -1.93
CA SER A 349 15.67 2.39 -2.60
C SER A 349 15.92 3.56 -1.67
N VAL A 350 16.65 4.56 -2.13
CA VAL A 350 17.02 5.75 -1.36
C VAL A 350 16.37 6.97 -1.98
N ARG A 351 15.55 7.69 -1.19
CA ARG A 351 14.79 8.84 -1.67
C ARG A 351 14.70 9.92 -0.61
N PRO A 352 15.14 11.16 -0.88
CA PRO A 352 14.88 12.29 0.01
C PRO A 352 13.41 12.71 -0.09
N SER A 353 12.85 13.21 1.01
CA SER A 353 11.53 13.83 0.99
C SER A 353 11.59 15.18 0.25
N GLY A 354 10.54 15.49 -0.52
CA GLY A 354 10.42 16.79 -1.18
C GLY A 354 9.90 17.91 -0.27
N THR A 355 9.29 17.55 0.87
CA THR A 355 8.57 18.52 1.73
C THR A 355 9.17 18.63 3.14
N GLU A 356 9.92 17.64 3.57
CA GLU A 356 10.47 17.56 4.93
C GLU A 356 11.97 17.23 4.89
N PRO A 357 12.76 17.67 5.87
CA PRO A 357 14.18 17.38 5.94
C PRO A 357 14.43 15.93 6.42
N LYS A 358 14.00 14.99 5.61
CA LYS A 358 14.19 13.56 5.85
C LYS A 358 14.57 12.81 4.58
N ILE A 359 15.29 11.71 4.74
CA ILE A 359 15.60 10.75 3.68
C ILE A 359 15.04 9.39 4.07
N LYS A 360 14.41 8.72 3.13
CA LYS A 360 13.82 7.40 3.30
C LYS A 360 14.66 6.34 2.62
N PHE A 361 14.89 5.25 3.34
CA PHE A 361 15.46 4.03 2.81
C PHE A 361 14.39 2.95 2.85
N TYR A 362 13.99 2.48 1.68
CA TYR A 362 13.08 1.34 1.52
C TYR A 362 13.96 0.12 1.31
N VAL A 363 13.91 -0.80 2.24
CA VAL A 363 14.71 -2.04 2.23
C VAL A 363 13.77 -3.21 2.03
N GLU A 364 14.01 -4.01 1.02
CA GLU A 364 13.36 -5.28 0.76
C GLU A 364 14.41 -6.37 0.74
N VAL A 365 14.31 -7.32 1.67
CA VAL A 365 15.22 -8.48 1.73
C VAL A 365 14.45 -9.73 1.32
N LYS A 366 15.11 -10.59 0.53
CA LYS A 366 14.56 -11.88 0.13
C LYS A 366 14.95 -12.96 1.13
N GLY A 367 14.05 -13.93 1.30
CA GLY A 367 14.28 -15.13 2.11
C GLY A 367 13.65 -16.34 1.47
N GLU A 368 13.94 -17.51 2.03
CA GLU A 368 13.34 -18.78 1.62
C GLU A 368 12.26 -19.19 2.63
N MET A 369 11.09 -19.56 2.12
CA MET A 369 9.98 -20.04 2.92
C MET A 369 9.24 -21.15 2.16
N GLY A 370 9.53 -22.40 2.52
CA GLY A 370 8.93 -23.56 1.85
C GLY A 370 7.59 -24.03 2.43
N CYS A 371 7.17 -23.49 3.58
CA CYS A 371 5.91 -23.84 4.25
C CYS A 371 5.51 -22.78 5.27
N HIS A 372 4.22 -22.73 5.68
CA HIS A 372 3.71 -21.79 6.70
C HIS A 372 4.50 -21.86 8.01
N LYS A 373 4.77 -23.06 8.51
CA LYS A 373 5.54 -23.27 9.77
C LYS A 373 6.97 -22.73 9.72
N CYS A 374 7.48 -22.43 8.52
CA CYS A 374 8.80 -21.86 8.32
C CYS A 374 8.83 -20.34 8.50
N PHE A 375 7.67 -19.68 8.64
CA PHE A 375 7.55 -18.23 8.64
C PHE A 375 8.38 -17.57 9.75
N ASP A 376 8.27 -18.03 10.99
CA ASP A 376 8.99 -17.40 12.12
C ASP A 376 10.52 -17.44 11.88
N ALA A 377 11.05 -18.54 11.38
CA ALA A 377 12.48 -18.66 11.08
C ALA A 377 12.89 -17.78 9.89
N ALA A 378 12.08 -17.76 8.82
CA ALA A 378 12.34 -16.92 7.65
C ALA A 378 12.27 -15.42 8.00
N ASN A 379 11.28 -15.03 8.82
CA ASN A 379 11.11 -13.66 9.28
C ASN A 379 12.28 -13.23 10.18
N ALA A 380 12.73 -14.06 11.12
CA ALA A 380 13.87 -13.77 11.99
C ALA A 380 15.17 -13.59 11.17
N ALA A 381 15.44 -14.49 10.22
CA ALA A 381 16.60 -14.37 9.33
C ALA A 381 16.55 -13.10 8.48
N ALA A 382 15.35 -12.72 8.00
CA ALA A 382 15.19 -11.47 7.26
C ALA A 382 15.37 -10.23 8.15
N GLU A 383 14.98 -10.26 9.42
CA GLU A 383 15.25 -9.19 10.39
C GLU A 383 16.73 -9.00 10.62
N GLU A 384 17.48 -10.07 10.84
CA GLU A 384 18.95 -10.02 10.96
C GLU A 384 19.58 -9.42 9.70
N LYS A 385 19.08 -9.77 8.53
CA LYS A 385 19.56 -9.22 7.27
C LYS A 385 19.21 -7.73 7.12
N VAL A 386 18.03 -7.31 7.50
CA VAL A 386 17.64 -5.87 7.53
C VAL A 386 18.61 -5.08 8.42
N GLU A 387 18.94 -5.61 9.61
CA GLU A 387 19.89 -4.95 10.51
C GLU A 387 21.32 -4.91 9.92
N ALA A 388 21.75 -5.96 9.21
CA ALA A 388 23.02 -5.94 8.50
C ALA A 388 23.03 -4.89 7.38
N VAL A 389 21.93 -4.74 6.63
CA VAL A 389 21.77 -3.67 5.62
C VAL A 389 21.84 -2.29 6.27
N ARG A 390 21.09 -2.06 7.34
CA ARG A 390 21.10 -0.79 8.07
C ARG A 390 22.51 -0.42 8.54
N LYS A 391 23.21 -1.35 9.16
CA LYS A 391 24.57 -1.18 9.65
C LYS A 391 25.54 -0.86 8.50
N SER A 392 25.44 -1.54 7.37
CA SER A 392 26.32 -1.32 6.22
C SER A 392 26.12 0.05 5.55
N LEU A 393 24.90 0.61 5.64
CA LEU A 393 24.55 1.93 5.11
C LEU A 393 24.69 3.06 6.13
N GLY A 394 24.93 2.75 7.40
CA GLY A 394 25.04 3.73 8.48
C GLY A 394 23.71 4.41 8.84
N ILE A 395 22.60 3.67 8.79
CA ILE A 395 21.22 4.19 8.99
C ILE A 395 20.48 3.45 10.11
#